data_6f5343926ceb45df282847c36759a8ea
#
_entry.id   6f5343926ceb45df282847c36759a8ea
#
_cell.length_a   1.000
_cell.length_b   1.000
_cell.length_c   1.000
_cell.angle_alpha   90.00
_cell.angle_beta   90.00
_cell.angle_gamma   90.00
#
_symmetry.space_group_name_H-M   'P 1'
#
loop_
_entity.id
_entity.type
_entity.pdbx_description
1 polymer ?
#
loop_
_entity_poly.entity_id
_entity_poly.type
_entity_poly.pdbx_seq_one_letter_code
_entity_poly.pdbx_strand_id
1 'polypeptide(L)'
;LEQKIAKFKKAVLLLSSPDGIALSTPEEIHLSADAQINHVAGDSINFSTQKNFIAQAQNKLSLFAAQGGIKAVAAQSKVEIQAQSDALDVLAKMGITISSTDDKVVISSSKEVQITGGSSQITLNGSGIFPKTGGKFEVNAGQHIFQGGASVKNQFHALPEFNNKNWIALEHLDAESQPFANLGYKIYFEG
;
A
#
# COMPACT_ATOMS: atom_id res chain seq x y z
N LEU A 1 4.90 26.08 -31.36
CA LEU A 1 3.77 25.13 -31.32
C LEU A 1 3.41 24.55 -32.71
N GLU A 2 3.36 25.42 -33.75
CA GLU A 2 2.98 25.00 -35.11
C GLU A 2 3.89 23.93 -35.72
N GLN A 3 5.20 23.98 -35.45
CA GLN A 3 6.14 23.00 -35.99
C GLN A 3 6.03 21.58 -35.34
N LYS A 4 5.44 21.47 -34.16
CA LYS A 4 5.23 20.15 -33.48
C LYS A 4 3.93 19.48 -33.91
N ILE A 5 2.91 20.22 -34.29
CA ILE A 5 1.58 19.70 -34.69
C ILE A 5 1.63 19.01 -36.07
N ALA A 6 2.50 19.49 -36.97
CA ALA A 6 2.63 18.93 -38.32
C ALA A 6 3.08 17.45 -38.42
N LYS A 7 3.43 16.81 -37.31
CA LYS A 7 3.89 15.40 -37.26
C LYS A 7 2.84 14.37 -36.89
N PHE A 8 1.64 14.78 -36.50
CA PHE A 8 0.59 13.81 -36.17
C PHE A 8 -0.01 13.20 -37.45
N LYS A 9 0.19 11.89 -37.65
CA LYS A 9 -0.35 11.12 -38.79
C LYS A 9 -1.76 10.55 -38.55
N LYS A 10 -2.32 10.72 -37.34
CA LYS A 10 -3.64 10.21 -36.94
C LYS A 10 -4.45 11.36 -36.34
N ALA A 11 -5.77 11.16 -36.24
CA ALA A 11 -6.65 12.12 -35.60
C ALA A 11 -6.28 12.29 -34.11
N VAL A 12 -6.11 13.53 -33.66
CA VAL A 12 -5.76 13.89 -32.28
C VAL A 12 -6.62 15.09 -31.88
N LEU A 13 -7.18 15.04 -30.66
CA LEU A 13 -7.73 16.23 -30.01
C LEU A 13 -6.63 16.85 -29.14
N LEU A 14 -6.19 18.06 -29.49
CA LEU A 14 -5.20 18.81 -28.71
C LEU A 14 -5.86 20.02 -28.06
N LEU A 15 -5.84 20.07 -26.72
CA LEU A 15 -6.22 21.25 -25.92
C LEU A 15 -4.94 21.92 -25.43
N SER A 16 -4.73 23.17 -25.79
CA SER A 16 -3.54 23.93 -25.40
C SER A 16 -3.89 25.37 -25.15
N SER A 17 -3.37 25.94 -24.07
CA SER A 17 -3.57 27.31 -23.69
C SER A 17 -2.29 27.87 -23.04
N PRO A 18 -1.88 29.11 -23.28
CA PRO A 18 -0.74 29.73 -22.58
C PRO A 18 -1.02 29.98 -21.09
N ASP A 19 -2.28 30.21 -20.72
CA ASP A 19 -2.66 30.66 -19.37
C ASP A 19 -3.33 29.57 -18.53
N GLY A 20 -3.77 28.47 -19.15
CA GLY A 20 -4.35 27.35 -18.45
C GLY A 20 -5.58 26.74 -19.12
N ILE A 21 -5.93 25.54 -18.69
CA ILE A 21 -7.13 24.80 -19.11
C ILE A 21 -7.83 24.33 -17.84
N ALA A 22 -9.11 24.70 -17.68
CA ALA A 22 -9.95 24.25 -16.58
C ALA A 22 -11.08 23.39 -17.09
N LEU A 23 -11.32 22.25 -16.43
CA LEU A 23 -12.47 21.40 -16.62
C LEU A 23 -13.25 21.37 -15.31
N SER A 24 -14.49 21.83 -15.33
CA SER A 24 -15.35 21.90 -14.14
C SER A 24 -16.77 21.56 -14.52
N THR A 25 -17.42 20.78 -13.68
CA THR A 25 -18.82 20.40 -13.82
C THR A 25 -19.44 20.23 -12.43
N PRO A 26 -20.72 20.48 -12.24
CA PRO A 26 -21.41 20.12 -11.02
C PRO A 26 -21.65 18.60 -10.88
N GLU A 27 -21.50 17.85 -11.96
CA GLU A 27 -21.68 16.40 -12.05
C GLU A 27 -20.34 15.68 -12.12
N GLU A 28 -20.08 14.88 -13.15
CA GLU A 28 -18.94 13.97 -13.25
C GLU A 28 -18.01 14.31 -14.40
N ILE A 29 -16.73 14.01 -14.24
CA ILE A 29 -15.73 14.01 -15.30
C ILE A 29 -15.14 12.60 -15.38
N HIS A 30 -15.39 11.90 -16.49
CA HIS A 30 -14.82 10.60 -16.80
C HIS A 30 -13.66 10.71 -17.78
N LEU A 31 -12.50 10.17 -17.41
CA LEU A 31 -11.34 10.02 -18.27
C LEU A 31 -11.05 8.53 -18.44
N SER A 32 -11.15 8.01 -19.65
CA SER A 32 -10.90 6.62 -19.97
C SER A 32 -10.04 6.49 -21.22
N ALA A 33 -9.13 5.54 -21.23
CA ALA A 33 -8.31 5.18 -22.38
C ALA A 33 -8.00 3.69 -22.37
N ASP A 34 -8.02 3.05 -23.53
CA ASP A 34 -7.68 1.64 -23.66
C ASP A 34 -6.20 1.34 -23.42
N ALA A 35 -5.33 2.33 -23.60
CA ALA A 35 -3.89 2.16 -23.44
C ALA A 35 -3.35 2.90 -22.23
N GLN A 36 -3.34 4.24 -22.24
CA GLN A 36 -2.65 5.01 -21.20
C GLN A 36 -3.33 6.34 -20.91
N ILE A 37 -3.38 6.72 -19.65
CA ILE A 37 -3.64 8.08 -19.20
C ILE A 37 -2.39 8.57 -18.46
N ASN A 38 -1.70 9.59 -18.99
CA ASN A 38 -0.51 10.15 -18.40
C ASN A 38 -0.81 11.52 -17.80
N HIS A 39 -0.54 11.68 -16.51
CA HIS A 39 -0.57 12.97 -15.83
C HIS A 39 0.87 13.39 -15.53
N VAL A 40 1.32 14.49 -16.16
CA VAL A 40 2.68 15.01 -15.99
C VAL A 40 2.60 16.51 -15.72
N ALA A 41 3.24 16.96 -14.67
CA ALA A 41 3.36 18.37 -14.31
C ALA A 41 4.82 18.74 -14.05
N GLY A 42 5.20 19.97 -14.38
CA GLY A 42 6.53 20.50 -14.07
C GLY A 42 6.71 20.86 -12.59
N ASP A 43 5.61 21.06 -11.87
CA ASP A 43 5.61 21.37 -10.43
C ASP A 43 4.80 20.33 -9.65
N SER A 44 3.48 20.40 -9.61
CA SER A 44 2.67 19.58 -8.71
C SER A 44 1.46 18.96 -9.40
N ILE A 45 1.10 17.74 -8.98
CA ILE A 45 -0.18 17.10 -9.25
C ILE A 45 -0.88 16.89 -7.91
N ASN A 46 -2.04 17.51 -7.71
CA ASN A 46 -2.80 17.41 -6.46
C ASN A 46 -4.09 16.65 -6.66
N PHE A 47 -4.32 15.64 -5.85
CA PHE A 47 -5.57 14.91 -5.76
C PHE A 47 -6.22 15.19 -4.40
N SER A 48 -7.42 15.75 -4.40
CA SER A 48 -8.17 16.05 -3.19
C SER A 48 -9.61 15.59 -3.34
N THR A 49 -10.15 14.92 -2.33
CA THR A 49 -11.50 14.39 -2.33
C THR A 49 -12.09 14.47 -0.93
N GLN A 50 -13.40 14.72 -0.84
CA GLN A 50 -14.12 14.74 0.44
C GLN A 50 -14.51 13.33 0.94
N LYS A 51 -14.55 12.34 0.05
CA LYS A 51 -14.99 10.98 0.40
C LYS A 51 -13.86 9.98 0.18
N ASN A 52 -13.67 9.49 -1.03
CA ASN A 52 -12.79 8.38 -1.31
C ASN A 52 -11.77 8.72 -2.40
N PHE A 53 -10.53 8.38 -2.18
CA PHE A 53 -9.51 8.26 -3.19
C PHE A 53 -9.11 6.79 -3.29
N ILE A 54 -9.35 6.15 -4.44
CA ILE A 54 -9.07 4.73 -4.66
C ILE A 54 -8.06 4.62 -5.80
N ALA A 55 -6.94 3.96 -5.55
CA ALA A 55 -5.93 3.63 -6.55
C ALA A 55 -5.70 2.12 -6.57
N GLN A 56 -5.96 1.49 -7.71
CA GLN A 56 -5.81 0.05 -7.90
C GLN A 56 -4.98 -0.24 -9.13
N ALA A 57 -4.15 -1.26 -9.07
CA ALA A 57 -3.35 -1.74 -10.20
C ALA A 57 -3.27 -3.26 -10.16
N GLN A 58 -3.47 -3.91 -11.29
CA GLN A 58 -3.35 -5.36 -11.40
C GLN A 58 -1.91 -5.83 -11.16
N ASN A 59 -0.94 -5.13 -11.75
CA ASN A 59 0.45 -5.58 -11.72
C ASN A 59 1.28 -4.83 -10.66
N LYS A 60 1.28 -3.49 -10.68
CA LYS A 60 2.17 -2.72 -9.81
C LYS A 60 1.63 -1.35 -9.48
N LEU A 61 1.60 -1.01 -8.21
CA LEU A 61 1.50 0.35 -7.70
C LEU A 61 2.86 0.75 -7.12
N SER A 62 3.44 1.88 -7.56
CA SER A 62 4.73 2.36 -7.08
C SER A 62 4.62 3.81 -6.62
N LEU A 63 5.07 4.08 -5.40
CA LEU A 63 5.18 5.42 -4.82
C LEU A 63 6.66 5.70 -4.55
N PHE A 64 7.18 6.78 -5.11
CA PHE A 64 8.57 7.17 -4.93
C PHE A 64 8.67 8.67 -4.67
N ALA A 65 9.39 9.06 -3.63
CA ALA A 65 9.71 10.44 -3.32
C ALA A 65 11.24 10.59 -3.19
N ALA A 66 11.84 11.40 -4.06
CA ALA A 66 13.28 11.56 -4.09
C ALA A 66 13.85 12.34 -2.88
N GLN A 67 13.12 13.30 -2.34
CA GLN A 67 13.62 14.20 -1.28
C GLN A 67 12.67 14.35 -0.10
N GLY A 68 11.39 14.64 -0.32
CA GLY A 68 10.43 15.03 0.73
C GLY A 68 9.87 13.87 1.56
N GLY A 69 10.13 12.62 1.16
CA GLY A 69 9.62 11.43 1.84
C GLY A 69 8.15 11.11 1.50
N ILE A 70 7.65 10.05 2.11
CA ILE A 70 6.26 9.56 1.98
C ILE A 70 5.63 9.55 3.35
N LYS A 71 4.46 10.17 3.51
CA LYS A 71 3.71 10.20 4.75
C LYS A 71 2.34 9.55 4.55
N ALA A 72 2.05 8.51 5.35
CA ALA A 72 0.75 7.85 5.39
C ALA A 72 0.17 8.00 6.81
N VAL A 73 -1.02 8.61 6.92
CA VAL A 73 -1.67 8.87 8.22
C VAL A 73 -3.15 8.54 8.11
N ALA A 74 -3.66 7.74 9.03
CA ALA A 74 -5.08 7.54 9.28
C ALA A 74 -5.44 8.22 10.61
N ALA A 75 -6.32 9.22 10.56
CA ALA A 75 -6.64 10.02 11.74
C ALA A 75 -7.58 9.30 12.72
N GLN A 76 -8.47 8.45 12.25
CA GLN A 76 -9.49 7.80 13.09
C GLN A 76 -9.56 6.27 12.95
N SER A 77 -9.00 5.71 11.88
CA SER A 77 -9.02 4.29 11.61
C SER A 77 -7.61 3.73 11.45
N LYS A 78 -7.48 2.42 11.34
CA LYS A 78 -6.19 1.75 11.19
C LYS A 78 -5.54 2.04 9.83
N VAL A 79 -4.23 2.05 9.80
CA VAL A 79 -3.43 1.84 8.60
C VAL A 79 -3.14 0.35 8.48
N GLU A 80 -3.44 -0.27 7.36
CA GLU A 80 -3.24 -1.70 7.13
C GLU A 80 -2.30 -1.91 5.94
N ILE A 81 -1.21 -2.64 6.16
CA ILE A 81 -0.22 -2.99 5.15
C ILE A 81 -0.06 -4.51 5.18
N GLN A 82 -0.37 -5.18 4.07
CA GLN A 82 -0.36 -6.63 3.97
C GLN A 82 0.35 -7.10 2.70
N ALA A 83 1.22 -8.11 2.83
CA ALA A 83 1.68 -8.94 1.72
C ALA A 83 1.01 -10.32 1.88
N GLN A 84 0.02 -10.65 1.05
CA GLN A 84 -0.83 -11.82 1.27
C GLN A 84 -0.17 -13.14 0.86
N SER A 85 0.71 -13.12 -0.12
CA SER A 85 1.35 -14.32 -0.69
C SER A 85 2.87 -14.26 -0.74
N ASP A 86 3.47 -13.17 -0.27
CA ASP A 86 4.92 -12.96 -0.32
C ASP A 86 5.41 -12.16 0.89
N ALA A 87 6.67 -11.80 0.95
CA ALA A 87 7.30 -11.08 2.04
C ALA A 87 6.92 -9.59 2.08
N LEU A 88 6.91 -9.04 3.28
CA LEU A 88 6.90 -7.60 3.54
C LEU A 88 8.25 -7.18 4.09
N ASP A 89 9.03 -6.40 3.32
CA ASP A 89 10.32 -5.87 3.74
C ASP A 89 10.20 -4.42 4.19
N VAL A 90 10.69 -4.11 5.38
CA VAL A 90 10.79 -2.76 5.91
C VAL A 90 12.26 -2.44 6.18
N LEU A 91 12.86 -1.57 5.37
CA LEU A 91 14.29 -1.26 5.42
C LEU A 91 14.50 0.25 5.62
N ALA A 92 15.41 0.60 6.52
CA ALA A 92 15.85 1.97 6.72
C ALA A 92 17.37 2.03 6.94
N LYS A 93 18.03 3.03 6.34
CA LYS A 93 19.47 3.27 6.56
C LYS A 93 19.77 3.72 7.98
N MET A 94 18.96 4.59 8.54
CA MET A 94 19.22 5.22 9.84
C MET A 94 18.55 4.51 11.02
N GLY A 95 17.28 4.18 10.89
CA GLY A 95 16.57 3.53 11.99
C GLY A 95 15.10 3.29 11.67
N ILE A 96 14.51 2.38 12.43
CA ILE A 96 13.08 2.04 12.39
C ILE A 96 12.56 2.18 13.82
N THR A 97 11.51 2.99 14.01
CA THR A 97 10.84 3.14 15.30
C THR A 97 9.43 2.55 15.19
N ILE A 98 9.11 1.63 16.10
CA ILE A 98 7.78 1.04 16.23
C ILE A 98 7.33 1.26 17.66
N SER A 99 6.25 2.03 17.86
CA SER A 99 5.73 2.34 19.18
C SER A 99 4.22 2.33 19.22
N SER A 100 3.65 1.88 20.32
CA SER A 100 2.25 2.01 20.67
C SER A 100 2.16 2.87 21.93
N THR A 101 1.29 3.89 21.93
CA THR A 101 1.18 4.82 23.06
C THR A 101 0.22 4.36 24.14
N ASP A 102 -0.81 3.60 23.76
CA ASP A 102 -1.92 3.26 24.66
C ASP A 102 -2.11 1.76 24.85
N ASP A 103 -1.49 0.92 24.00
CA ASP A 103 -1.62 -0.53 24.06
C ASP A 103 -0.25 -1.18 23.76
N LYS A 104 -0.22 -2.40 23.41
CA LYS A 104 0.98 -3.24 23.19
C LYS A 104 1.41 -3.25 21.72
N VAL A 105 2.67 -3.55 21.51
CA VAL A 105 3.21 -4.02 20.23
C VAL A 105 3.24 -5.54 20.24
N VAL A 106 2.61 -6.20 19.27
CA VAL A 106 2.60 -7.66 19.12
C VAL A 106 3.46 -8.04 17.92
N ILE A 107 4.49 -8.86 18.17
CA ILE A 107 5.32 -9.48 17.13
C ILE A 107 5.13 -10.98 17.25
N SER A 108 4.57 -11.62 16.24
CA SER A 108 4.28 -13.04 16.27
C SER A 108 4.65 -13.72 14.95
N SER A 109 5.09 -14.96 15.03
CA SER A 109 5.39 -15.84 13.90
C SER A 109 4.93 -17.25 14.22
N SER A 110 4.43 -17.95 13.22
CA SER A 110 4.06 -19.36 13.37
C SER A 110 5.26 -20.30 13.52
N LYS A 111 6.45 -19.83 13.14
CA LYS A 111 7.68 -20.63 13.20
C LYS A 111 8.68 -20.05 14.19
N GLU A 112 9.18 -18.85 13.91
CA GLU A 112 10.28 -18.28 14.67
C GLU A 112 10.29 -16.76 14.60
N VAL A 113 10.65 -16.11 15.72
CA VAL A 113 11.00 -14.70 15.79
C VAL A 113 12.49 -14.60 16.14
N GLN A 114 13.25 -13.87 15.34
CA GLN A 114 14.65 -13.55 15.59
C GLN A 114 14.82 -12.05 15.81
N ILE A 115 15.48 -11.68 16.89
CA ILE A 115 15.88 -10.30 17.20
C ILE A 115 17.39 -10.28 17.27
N THR A 116 18.05 -9.61 16.32
CA THR A 116 19.50 -9.58 16.20
C THR A 116 20.02 -8.14 16.34
N GLY A 117 21.05 -7.97 17.17
CA GLY A 117 21.77 -6.72 17.32
C GLY A 117 23.26 -6.95 17.43
N GLY A 118 24.06 -6.46 16.46
CA GLY A 118 25.48 -6.74 16.38
C GLY A 118 25.78 -8.24 16.33
N SER A 119 26.55 -8.75 17.28
CA SER A 119 26.88 -10.18 17.40
C SER A 119 25.98 -10.95 18.37
N SER A 120 24.89 -10.35 18.85
CA SER A 120 23.97 -10.95 19.81
C SER A 120 22.60 -11.16 19.21
N GLN A 121 21.91 -12.23 19.62
CA GLN A 121 20.61 -12.63 19.09
C GLN A 121 19.72 -13.23 20.18
N ILE A 122 18.43 -12.98 20.10
CA ILE A 122 17.39 -13.74 20.82
C ILE A 122 16.52 -14.46 19.77
N THR A 123 16.39 -15.76 19.92
CA THR A 123 15.51 -16.57 19.08
C THR A 123 14.37 -17.13 19.92
N LEU A 124 13.13 -16.96 19.45
CA LEU A 124 11.93 -17.52 20.05
C LEU A 124 11.28 -18.47 19.05
N ASN A 125 11.10 -19.74 19.42
CA ASN A 125 10.45 -20.74 18.58
C ASN A 125 9.75 -21.81 19.45
N GLY A 126 9.22 -22.88 18.81
CA GLY A 126 8.51 -23.95 19.50
C GLY A 126 9.35 -24.76 20.51
N SER A 127 10.67 -24.66 20.47
CA SER A 127 11.59 -25.36 21.39
C SER A 127 11.98 -24.50 22.61
N GLY A 128 11.77 -23.18 22.54
CA GLY A 128 12.09 -22.29 23.65
C GLY A 128 12.56 -20.89 23.28
N ILE A 129 13.20 -20.22 24.23
CA ILE A 129 13.78 -18.89 24.12
C ILE A 129 15.29 -19.02 24.24
N PHE A 130 16.03 -18.66 23.21
CA PHE A 130 17.47 -18.87 23.09
C PHE A 130 18.22 -17.55 22.92
N PRO A 131 18.70 -16.91 24.01
CA PRO A 131 19.63 -15.81 23.92
C PRO A 131 21.04 -16.36 23.56
N LYS A 132 21.72 -15.70 22.61
CA LYS A 132 23.09 -15.99 22.21
C LYS A 132 23.91 -14.71 22.20
N THR A 133 25.06 -14.71 22.86
CA THR A 133 26.02 -13.60 22.84
C THR A 133 27.43 -14.12 23.07
N GLY A 134 28.42 -13.55 22.42
CA GLY A 134 29.84 -13.76 22.75
C GLY A 134 30.33 -12.84 23.87
N GLY A 135 29.49 -11.90 24.31
CA GLY A 135 29.77 -10.96 25.37
C GLY A 135 29.02 -11.29 26.66
N LYS A 136 28.79 -10.26 27.46
CA LYS A 136 28.09 -10.38 28.75
C LYS A 136 26.59 -10.47 28.55
N PHE A 137 25.93 -11.39 29.24
CA PHE A 137 24.48 -11.44 29.40
C PHE A 137 24.14 -10.98 30.82
N GLU A 138 23.55 -9.80 30.97
CA GLU A 138 23.24 -9.21 32.26
C GLU A 138 21.73 -9.00 32.41
N VAL A 139 21.20 -9.41 33.53
CA VAL A 139 19.78 -9.26 33.87
C VAL A 139 19.68 -8.52 35.21
N ASN A 140 19.07 -7.33 35.20
CA ASN A 140 18.77 -6.54 36.38
C ASN A 140 17.25 -6.62 36.63
N ALA A 141 16.86 -7.23 37.74
CA ALA A 141 15.46 -7.39 38.12
C ALA A 141 15.33 -7.33 39.63
N GLY A 142 14.22 -6.78 40.13
CA GLY A 142 13.93 -6.76 41.57
C GLY A 142 13.75 -8.17 42.16
N GLN A 143 13.36 -9.13 41.32
CA GLN A 143 13.20 -10.54 41.69
C GLN A 143 13.41 -11.44 40.48
N HIS A 144 14.03 -12.60 40.66
CA HIS A 144 14.17 -13.67 39.67
C HIS A 144 13.39 -14.89 40.16
N ILE A 145 12.39 -15.32 39.37
CA ILE A 145 11.57 -16.49 39.68
C ILE A 145 11.67 -17.48 38.54
N PHE A 146 12.02 -18.74 38.85
CA PHE A 146 12.01 -19.85 37.91
C PHE A 146 10.88 -20.81 38.29
N GLN A 147 9.96 -21.02 37.34
CA GLN A 147 8.80 -21.91 37.54
C GLN A 147 8.83 -23.06 36.52
N GLY A 148 7.98 -24.06 36.72
CA GLY A 148 7.77 -25.15 35.77
C GLY A 148 7.25 -24.63 34.42
N GLY A 149 7.53 -25.36 33.34
CA GLY A 149 7.16 -24.96 31.99
C GLY A 149 5.65 -24.76 31.82
N ALA A 150 5.29 -23.74 31.06
CA ALA A 150 3.92 -23.46 30.63
C ALA A 150 3.88 -23.18 29.13
N SER A 151 2.79 -23.57 28.45
CA SER A 151 2.62 -23.31 27.03
C SER A 151 1.76 -22.07 26.78
N VAL A 152 2.09 -21.33 25.74
CA VAL A 152 1.33 -20.17 25.24
C VAL A 152 0.59 -20.57 23.97
N LYS A 153 -0.71 -20.29 23.90
CA LYS A 153 -1.48 -20.42 22.66
C LYS A 153 -1.37 -19.11 21.87
N ASN A 154 -0.71 -19.17 20.72
CA ASN A 154 -0.67 -18.06 19.80
C ASN A 154 -1.91 -18.05 18.91
N GLN A 155 -2.57 -16.90 18.79
CA GLN A 155 -3.60 -16.66 17.80
C GLN A 155 -2.98 -15.85 16.66
N PHE A 156 -2.90 -16.44 15.48
CA PHE A 156 -2.47 -15.76 14.27
C PHE A 156 -3.69 -15.20 13.55
N HIS A 157 -3.57 -13.98 13.01
CA HIS A 157 -4.58 -13.44 12.14
C HIS A 157 -4.53 -14.20 10.81
N ALA A 158 -5.67 -14.75 10.39
CA ALA A 158 -5.80 -15.30 9.05
C ALA A 158 -5.71 -14.15 8.04
N LEU A 159 -4.83 -14.27 7.04
CA LEU A 159 -4.85 -13.39 5.90
C LEU A 159 -6.08 -13.72 5.04
N PRO A 160 -6.73 -12.72 4.42
CA PRO A 160 -7.78 -12.98 3.45
C PRO A 160 -7.25 -13.89 2.35
N GLU A 161 -8.04 -14.87 1.93
CA GLU A 161 -7.67 -15.69 0.76
C GLU A 161 -7.64 -14.79 -0.47
N PHE A 162 -6.55 -14.88 -1.23
CA PHE A 162 -6.44 -14.16 -2.50
C PHE A 162 -7.42 -14.79 -3.50
N ASN A 163 -8.46 -14.06 -3.83
CA ASN A 163 -9.39 -14.45 -4.87
C ASN A 163 -8.95 -13.79 -6.18
N ASN A 164 -8.50 -14.59 -7.16
CA ASN A 164 -8.09 -14.15 -8.49
C ASN A 164 -9.23 -13.48 -9.30
N LYS A 165 -10.43 -13.43 -8.77
CA LYS A 165 -11.54 -12.68 -9.35
C LYS A 165 -11.46 -11.22 -8.90
N ASN A 166 -10.51 -10.49 -9.45
CA ASN A 166 -10.49 -9.03 -9.35
C ASN A 166 -11.69 -8.49 -10.11
N TRP A 167 -12.70 -8.05 -9.39
CA TRP A 167 -13.85 -7.37 -9.94
C TRP A 167 -13.50 -5.89 -10.07
N ILE A 168 -13.37 -5.40 -11.30
CA ILE A 168 -13.58 -3.99 -11.61
C ILE A 168 -15.04 -3.91 -12.02
N ALA A 169 -15.92 -3.51 -11.12
CA ALA A 169 -17.29 -3.16 -11.48
C ALA A 169 -17.24 -1.74 -12.08
N LEU A 170 -17.33 -1.63 -13.37
CA LEU A 170 -17.62 -0.38 -14.07
C LEU A 170 -19.13 -0.29 -14.22
N GLU A 171 -19.79 0.43 -13.34
CA GLU A 171 -21.21 0.72 -13.43
C GLU A 171 -21.38 2.10 -14.09
N HIS A 172 -21.86 2.13 -15.31
CA HIS A 172 -22.26 3.36 -15.98
C HIS A 172 -23.77 3.51 -15.86
N LEU A 173 -24.17 4.52 -15.10
CA LEU A 173 -25.57 4.88 -14.92
C LEU A 173 -25.89 6.14 -15.73
N ASP A 174 -27.11 6.22 -16.26
CA ASP A 174 -27.64 7.46 -16.84
C ASP A 174 -28.03 8.49 -15.74
N ALA A 175 -28.55 9.63 -16.16
CA ALA A 175 -28.95 10.70 -15.24
C ALA A 175 -30.05 10.29 -14.25
N GLU A 176 -30.81 9.24 -14.57
CA GLU A 176 -31.87 8.64 -13.77
C GLU A 176 -31.39 7.45 -12.93
N SER A 177 -30.07 7.24 -12.82
CA SER A 177 -29.44 6.13 -12.08
C SER A 177 -29.82 4.74 -12.63
N GLN A 178 -30.12 4.64 -13.92
CA GLN A 178 -30.37 3.37 -14.59
C GLN A 178 -29.12 2.94 -15.40
N PRO A 179 -28.82 1.63 -15.48
CA PRO A 179 -27.72 1.14 -16.30
C PRO A 179 -27.96 1.50 -17.78
N PHE A 180 -26.91 2.02 -18.45
CA PHE A 180 -26.99 2.26 -19.88
C PHE A 180 -27.29 0.94 -20.62
N ALA A 181 -28.44 0.85 -21.24
CA ALA A 181 -28.80 -0.29 -22.09
C ALA A 181 -27.96 -0.26 -23.38
N ASN A 182 -27.32 -1.39 -23.71
CA ASN A 182 -26.55 -1.61 -24.94
C ASN A 182 -25.19 -0.89 -25.10
N LEU A 183 -24.56 -0.43 -24.03
CA LEU A 183 -23.13 -0.15 -24.05
C LEU A 183 -22.36 -1.49 -24.09
N GLY A 184 -21.83 -1.84 -25.25
CA GLY A 184 -21.00 -3.03 -25.41
C GLY A 184 -19.60 -2.78 -24.85
N TYR A 185 -19.24 -3.46 -23.75
CA TYR A 185 -17.87 -3.51 -23.25
C TYR A 185 -17.18 -4.75 -23.81
N LYS A 186 -15.92 -4.61 -24.19
CA LYS A 186 -15.02 -5.74 -24.36
C LYS A 186 -13.93 -5.62 -23.30
N ILE A 187 -13.98 -6.46 -22.29
CA ILE A 187 -12.88 -6.63 -21.34
C ILE A 187 -12.03 -7.78 -21.86
N TYR A 188 -10.78 -7.49 -22.20
CA TYR A 188 -9.81 -8.50 -22.61
C TYR A 188 -8.99 -8.90 -21.39
N PHE A 189 -9.03 -10.18 -21.04
CA PHE A 189 -8.07 -10.77 -20.09
C PHE A 189 -7.05 -11.52 -20.95
N GLU A 190 -5.80 -11.10 -20.93
CA GLU A 190 -4.70 -11.96 -21.38
C GLU A 190 -4.31 -12.87 -20.21
N GLY A 191 -4.40 -14.19 -20.46
CA GLY A 191 -3.99 -15.26 -19.58
C GLY A 191 -2.47 -15.47 -19.54
#